data_4f13a4c68eb632861da52f47c4ad51ff
#
_entry.id   4f13a4c68eb632861da52f47c4ad51ff
#
_cell.length_a   1.000
_cell.length_b   1.000
_cell.length_c   1.000
_cell.angle_alpha   90.00
_cell.angle_beta   90.00
_cell.angle_gamma   90.00
#
_symmetry.space_group_name_H-M   'P 1'
#
loop_
_entity.id
_entity.type
_entity.pdbx_description
1 polymer ?
#
loop_
_entity_poly.entity_id
_entity_poly.type
_entity_poly.pdbx_seq_one_letter_code
_entity_poly.pdbx_strand_id
1 'polypeptide(L)'
;MRKHFDDQIAQLGEQMMAMGALVENTIERAIRALQTDDMAEAAAIRDGDHIVDEKEREVEAMCIHMLLQQQPVARDLRTISAALKMITDMERIGDQASDICEIATMGHLRSPRPEHFASMAQAAISMVHRAIDAYVHKDIELAQQVELSDDIVDALFNDVKVDLIAGLRGHPDRTEECLDLLMIAKYLERIGDHAVNIAEWVVYLSLIHISEPTRPERI
;
A
#
# COMPACT_ATOMS: atom_id res chain seq x y z
N MET A 1 3.40 -33.78 9.58
CA MET A 1 3.76 -32.99 8.38
C MET A 1 2.69 -31.96 8.06
N ARG A 2 1.43 -32.31 7.73
CA ARG A 2 0.37 -31.34 7.36
C ARG A 2 0.08 -30.31 8.46
N LYS A 3 -0.10 -30.73 9.72
CA LYS A 3 -0.35 -29.80 10.84
C LYS A 3 0.75 -28.73 11.00
N HIS A 4 2.00 -29.10 10.82
CA HIS A 4 3.12 -28.15 10.89
C HIS A 4 3.07 -27.13 9.74
N PHE A 5 2.63 -27.54 8.56
CA PHE A 5 2.46 -26.64 7.44
C PHE A 5 1.26 -25.69 7.61
N ASP A 6 0.16 -26.19 8.16
CA ASP A 6 -1.01 -25.36 8.50
C ASP A 6 -0.62 -24.28 9.54
N ASP A 7 0.23 -24.62 10.51
CA ASP A 7 0.77 -23.68 11.50
C ASP A 7 1.67 -22.61 10.81
N GLN A 8 2.46 -22.99 9.80
CA GLN A 8 3.28 -22.05 9.03
C GLN A 8 2.44 -21.10 8.16
N ILE A 9 1.36 -21.58 7.54
CA ILE A 9 0.41 -20.71 6.80
C ILE A 9 -0.25 -19.71 7.74
N ALA A 10 -0.63 -20.13 8.95
CA ALA A 10 -1.19 -19.22 9.94
C ALA A 10 -0.17 -18.14 10.35
N GLN A 11 1.07 -18.55 10.60
CA GLN A 11 2.17 -17.62 10.92
C GLN A 11 2.46 -16.65 9.78
N LEU A 12 2.42 -17.10 8.51
CA LEU A 12 2.53 -16.21 7.34
C LEU A 12 1.43 -15.16 7.36
N GLY A 13 0.18 -15.55 7.65
CA GLY A 13 -0.92 -14.60 7.79
C GLY A 13 -0.66 -13.54 8.85
N GLU A 14 -0.13 -13.94 10.03
CA GLU A 14 0.23 -13.00 11.09
C GLU A 14 1.33 -12.02 10.66
N GLN A 15 2.34 -12.50 9.93
CA GLN A 15 3.41 -11.63 9.41
C GLN A 15 2.91 -10.66 8.35
N MET A 16 2.00 -11.09 7.48
CA MET A 16 1.34 -10.22 6.49
C MET A 16 0.52 -9.11 7.17
N MET A 17 -0.25 -9.44 8.21
CA MET A 17 -0.99 -8.45 8.99
C MET A 17 -0.05 -7.46 9.70
N ALA A 18 1.07 -7.94 10.25
CA ALA A 18 2.07 -7.07 10.88
C ALA A 18 2.71 -6.11 9.88
N MET A 19 3.01 -6.58 8.66
CA MET A 19 3.52 -5.72 7.58
C MET A 19 2.46 -4.70 7.14
N GLY A 20 1.20 -5.10 6.97
CA GLY A 20 0.11 -4.21 6.66
C GLY A 20 -0.02 -3.07 7.67
N ALA A 21 -0.06 -3.39 8.97
CA ALA A 21 -0.13 -2.39 10.04
C ALA A 21 1.09 -1.45 10.07
N LEU A 22 2.29 -1.95 9.72
CA LEU A 22 3.49 -1.12 9.60
C LEU A 22 3.37 -0.12 8.47
N VAL A 23 2.94 -0.55 7.29
CA VAL A 23 2.75 0.29 6.11
C VAL A 23 1.66 1.35 6.33
N GLU A 24 0.51 0.95 6.91
CA GLU A 24 -0.56 1.88 7.29
C GLU A 24 -0.05 2.98 8.23
N ASN A 25 0.66 2.58 9.28
CA ASN A 25 1.23 3.55 10.22
C ASN A 25 2.24 4.49 9.54
N THR A 26 3.07 3.97 8.64
CA THR A 26 4.08 4.77 7.92
C THR A 26 3.42 5.83 7.05
N ILE A 27 2.43 5.46 6.21
CA ILE A 27 1.75 6.42 5.35
C ILE A 27 0.94 7.46 6.15
N GLU A 28 0.23 7.05 7.21
CA GLU A 28 -0.51 8.00 8.06
C GLU A 28 0.41 9.04 8.69
N ARG A 29 1.56 8.60 9.22
CA ARG A 29 2.57 9.47 9.80
C ARG A 29 3.17 10.41 8.76
N ALA A 30 3.49 9.92 7.56
CA ALA A 30 4.03 10.71 6.46
C ALA A 30 3.07 11.83 6.05
N ILE A 31 1.79 11.50 5.84
CA ILE A 31 0.78 12.49 5.46
C ILE A 31 0.50 13.48 6.61
N ARG A 32 0.50 13.03 7.84
CA ARG A 32 0.36 13.91 9.01
C ARG A 32 1.54 14.87 9.12
N ALA A 33 2.77 14.39 8.99
CA ALA A 33 3.98 15.22 9.01
C ALA A 33 3.94 16.27 7.90
N LEU A 34 3.51 15.87 6.69
CA LEU A 34 3.32 16.78 5.57
C LEU A 34 2.23 17.84 5.85
N GLN A 35 1.11 17.48 6.47
CA GLN A 35 0.00 18.40 6.77
C GLN A 35 0.33 19.39 7.90
N THR A 36 1.14 18.98 8.87
CA THR A 36 1.51 19.79 10.04
C THR A 36 2.85 20.49 9.88
N ASP A 37 3.53 20.34 8.74
CA ASP A 37 4.89 20.83 8.47
C ASP A 37 5.91 20.32 9.52
N ASP A 38 5.73 19.08 10.03
CA ASP A 38 6.64 18.45 11.00
C ASP A 38 7.82 17.80 10.27
N MET A 39 8.86 18.62 10.05
CA MET A 39 10.08 18.19 9.36
C MET A 39 10.89 17.16 10.14
N ALA A 40 10.78 17.14 11.48
CA ALA A 40 11.48 16.15 12.31
C ALA A 40 10.86 14.77 12.14
N GLU A 41 9.53 14.68 12.12
CA GLU A 41 8.81 13.44 11.86
C GLU A 41 9.02 12.97 10.41
N ALA A 42 8.97 13.88 9.42
CA ALA A 42 9.26 13.54 8.03
C ALA A 42 10.68 12.96 7.88
N ALA A 43 11.69 13.57 8.50
CA ALA A 43 13.05 13.05 8.48
C ALA A 43 13.16 11.66 9.14
N ALA A 44 12.46 11.44 10.26
CA ALA A 44 12.44 10.15 10.94
C ALA A 44 11.82 9.04 10.10
N ILE A 45 10.78 9.34 9.31
CA ILE A 45 10.14 8.38 8.40
C ILE A 45 11.07 8.06 7.23
N ARG A 46 11.65 9.08 6.58
CA ARG A 46 12.63 8.88 5.50
C ARG A 46 13.81 8.00 5.94
N ASP A 47 14.39 8.30 7.10
CA ASP A 47 15.56 7.57 7.61
C ASP A 47 15.18 6.17 8.13
N GLY A 48 13.89 5.93 8.42
CA GLY A 48 13.32 4.65 8.87
C GLY A 48 12.80 3.74 7.76
N ASP A 49 12.96 4.09 6.49
CA ASP A 49 12.49 3.33 5.32
C ASP A 49 12.88 1.84 5.36
N HIS A 50 14.13 1.57 5.74
CA HIS A 50 14.68 0.22 5.89
C HIS A 50 13.84 -0.73 6.79
N ILE A 51 12.96 -0.20 7.65
CA ILE A 51 12.12 -1.02 8.56
C ILE A 51 11.07 -1.79 7.76
N VAL A 52 10.48 -1.16 6.73
CA VAL A 52 9.52 -1.82 5.83
C VAL A 52 10.23 -2.86 4.96
N ASP A 53 11.40 -2.51 4.42
CA ASP A 53 12.28 -3.40 3.65
C ASP A 53 12.68 -4.66 4.44
N GLU A 54 13.10 -4.47 5.69
CA GLU A 54 13.48 -5.60 6.56
C GLU A 54 12.29 -6.53 6.78
N LYS A 55 11.10 -5.96 6.94
CA LYS A 55 9.87 -6.72 7.11
C LYS A 55 9.48 -7.48 5.84
N GLU A 56 9.61 -6.86 4.67
CA GLU A 56 9.43 -7.55 3.39
C GLU A 56 10.35 -8.77 3.28
N ARG A 57 11.67 -8.57 3.51
CA ARG A 57 12.68 -9.65 3.45
C ARG A 57 12.40 -10.80 4.44
N GLU A 58 11.91 -10.49 5.65
CA GLU A 58 11.52 -11.52 6.62
C GLU A 58 10.37 -12.38 6.07
N VAL A 59 9.33 -11.77 5.52
CA VAL A 59 8.18 -12.48 4.98
C VAL A 59 8.55 -13.26 3.72
N GLU A 60 9.36 -12.65 2.83
CA GLU A 60 9.89 -13.30 1.64
C GLU A 60 10.69 -14.57 2.00
N ALA A 61 11.63 -14.46 2.94
CA ALA A 61 12.43 -15.59 3.40
C ALA A 61 11.56 -16.72 3.98
N MET A 62 10.50 -16.37 4.71
CA MET A 62 9.52 -17.33 5.22
C MET A 62 8.79 -18.05 4.08
N CYS A 63 8.31 -17.32 3.08
CA CYS A 63 7.65 -17.88 1.89
C CYS A 63 8.58 -18.85 1.14
N ILE A 64 9.82 -18.44 0.88
CA ILE A 64 10.83 -19.26 0.19
C ILE A 64 11.12 -20.54 0.99
N HIS A 65 11.27 -20.42 2.31
CA HIS A 65 11.50 -21.56 3.20
C HIS A 65 10.36 -22.58 3.13
N MET A 66 9.10 -22.12 3.14
CA MET A 66 7.91 -22.98 3.01
C MET A 66 7.88 -23.69 1.64
N LEU A 67 8.26 -23.01 0.56
CA LEU A 67 8.33 -23.59 -0.79
C LEU A 67 9.40 -24.68 -0.90
N LEU A 68 10.56 -24.49 -0.25
CA LEU A 68 11.70 -25.42 -0.32
C LEU A 68 11.53 -26.66 0.56
N GLN A 69 10.93 -26.53 1.73
CA GLN A 69 10.84 -27.63 2.70
C GLN A 69 9.67 -28.56 2.46
N GLN A 70 8.61 -28.09 1.86
CA GLN A 70 7.39 -28.85 1.68
C GLN A 70 6.91 -28.70 0.25
N GLN A 71 6.38 -29.76 -0.33
CA GLN A 71 5.74 -29.68 -1.64
C GLN A 71 4.29 -29.18 -1.42
N PRO A 72 4.05 -27.82 -1.45
CA PRO A 72 2.74 -27.29 -1.17
C PRO A 72 1.74 -27.77 -2.23
N VAL A 73 0.52 -28.11 -1.80
CA VAL A 73 -0.57 -28.38 -2.72
C VAL A 73 -1.04 -27.10 -3.41
N ALA A 74 -1.76 -27.22 -4.51
CA ALA A 74 -2.12 -26.07 -5.36
C ALA A 74 -2.69 -24.86 -4.61
N ARG A 75 -3.52 -25.09 -3.59
CA ARG A 75 -4.09 -24.03 -2.73
C ARG A 75 -3.01 -23.28 -1.94
N ASP A 76 -2.15 -24.04 -1.28
CA ASP A 76 -1.11 -23.48 -0.40
C ASP A 76 -0.06 -22.72 -1.22
N LEU A 77 0.29 -23.24 -2.41
CA LEU A 77 1.18 -22.57 -3.36
C LEU A 77 0.62 -21.22 -3.79
N ARG A 78 -0.70 -21.12 -4.05
CA ARG A 78 -1.34 -19.86 -4.42
C ARG A 78 -1.30 -18.84 -3.27
N THR A 79 -1.56 -19.29 -2.02
CA THR A 79 -1.47 -18.43 -0.83
C THR A 79 -0.07 -17.84 -0.67
N ILE A 80 0.98 -18.66 -0.79
CA ILE A 80 2.36 -18.20 -0.71
C ILE A 80 2.71 -17.27 -1.88
N SER A 81 2.27 -17.60 -3.10
CA SER A 81 2.53 -16.75 -4.28
C SER A 81 1.84 -15.39 -4.19
N ALA A 82 0.61 -15.34 -3.69
CA ALA A 82 -0.09 -14.08 -3.46
C ALA A 82 0.60 -13.26 -2.35
N ALA A 83 1.00 -13.89 -1.24
CA ALA A 83 1.76 -13.21 -0.19
C ALA A 83 3.03 -12.56 -0.72
N LEU A 84 3.84 -13.29 -1.53
CA LEU A 84 5.06 -12.76 -2.16
C LEU A 84 4.79 -11.52 -3.04
N LYS A 85 3.65 -11.45 -3.70
CA LYS A 85 3.27 -10.30 -4.52
C LYS A 85 2.78 -9.13 -3.66
N MET A 86 1.93 -9.42 -2.68
CA MET A 86 1.38 -8.39 -1.80
C MET A 86 2.46 -7.70 -0.96
N ILE A 87 3.48 -8.42 -0.47
CA ILE A 87 4.56 -7.78 0.31
C ILE A 87 5.35 -6.80 -0.53
N THR A 88 5.56 -7.09 -1.83
CA THR A 88 6.22 -6.15 -2.74
C THR A 88 5.37 -4.89 -2.97
N ASP A 89 4.05 -5.02 -3.12
CA ASP A 89 3.18 -3.85 -3.22
C ASP A 89 3.15 -3.06 -1.89
N MET A 90 3.17 -3.73 -0.73
CA MET A 90 3.26 -3.09 0.58
C MET A 90 4.60 -2.35 0.77
N GLU A 91 5.73 -2.93 0.37
CA GLU A 91 7.04 -2.26 0.38
C GLU A 91 7.00 -1.01 -0.48
N ARG A 92 6.46 -1.10 -1.71
CA ARG A 92 6.31 0.07 -2.59
C ARG A 92 5.47 1.19 -1.98
N ILE A 93 4.43 0.89 -1.22
CA ILE A 93 3.68 1.91 -0.47
C ILE A 93 4.57 2.58 0.59
N GLY A 94 5.41 1.81 1.29
CA GLY A 94 6.39 2.33 2.23
C GLY A 94 7.40 3.25 1.56
N ASP A 95 8.02 2.82 0.45
CA ASP A 95 8.92 3.62 -0.38
C ASP A 95 8.29 4.97 -0.77
N GLN A 96 7.03 4.95 -1.29
CA GLN A 96 6.35 6.18 -1.68
C GLN A 96 6.11 7.12 -0.48
N ALA A 97 5.81 6.57 0.70
CA ALA A 97 5.65 7.37 1.92
C ALA A 97 6.98 8.02 2.35
N SER A 98 8.10 7.30 2.21
CA SER A 98 9.45 7.79 2.44
C SER A 98 9.84 8.88 1.43
N ASP A 99 9.59 8.68 0.13
CA ASP A 99 9.80 9.65 -0.95
C ASP A 99 9.02 10.96 -0.71
N ILE A 100 7.76 10.87 -0.25
CA ILE A 100 6.96 12.04 0.14
C ILE A 100 7.65 12.80 1.26
N CYS A 101 8.17 12.10 2.27
CA CYS A 101 8.87 12.69 3.40
C CYS A 101 10.23 13.30 2.97
N GLU A 102 10.95 12.68 2.04
CA GLU A 102 12.18 13.22 1.47
C GLU A 102 11.90 14.59 0.84
N ILE A 103 10.91 14.70 -0.03
CA ILE A 103 10.53 15.98 -0.65
C ILE A 103 10.10 17.00 0.41
N ALA A 104 9.33 16.59 1.42
CA ALA A 104 8.91 17.48 2.50
C ALA A 104 10.12 18.11 3.23
N THR A 105 11.21 17.34 3.42
CA THR A 105 12.43 17.82 4.09
C THR A 105 13.30 18.75 3.25
N MET A 106 13.05 18.91 1.94
CA MET A 106 13.78 19.84 1.07
C MET A 106 13.50 21.32 1.40
N GLY A 107 12.41 21.60 2.12
CA GLY A 107 12.10 22.94 2.62
C GLY A 107 11.48 23.90 1.61
N HIS A 108 11.04 23.41 0.44
CA HIS A 108 10.40 24.25 -0.58
C HIS A 108 8.91 24.43 -0.35
N LEU A 109 8.28 23.50 0.40
CA LEU A 109 6.84 23.48 0.61
C LEU A 109 6.39 24.60 1.53
N ARG A 110 5.32 25.30 1.13
CA ARG A 110 4.73 26.42 1.87
C ARG A 110 3.24 26.15 2.10
N SER A 111 2.71 26.72 3.17
CA SER A 111 1.28 26.68 3.47
C SER A 111 0.60 27.96 2.92
N PRO A 112 -0.67 27.92 2.47
CA PRO A 112 -1.55 26.74 2.38
C PRO A 112 -1.24 25.88 1.16
N ARG A 113 -1.56 24.58 1.27
CA ARG A 113 -1.49 23.62 0.16
C ARG A 113 -2.69 23.80 -0.79
N PRO A 114 -2.62 23.27 -2.05
CA PRO A 114 -3.77 23.25 -2.96
C PRO A 114 -5.01 22.61 -2.33
N GLU A 115 -6.19 23.06 -2.73
CA GLU A 115 -7.47 22.67 -2.13
C GLU A 115 -7.70 21.13 -2.19
N HIS A 116 -7.45 20.51 -3.35
CA HIS A 116 -7.70 19.08 -3.55
C HIS A 116 -6.62 18.15 -2.98
N PHE A 117 -5.49 18.70 -2.55
CA PHE A 117 -4.36 17.91 -2.08
C PHE A 117 -4.66 17.08 -0.84
N ALA A 118 -5.33 17.66 0.16
CA ALA A 118 -5.71 16.95 1.38
C ALA A 118 -6.73 15.83 1.10
N SER A 119 -7.67 16.07 0.19
CA SER A 119 -8.66 15.08 -0.23
C SER A 119 -8.02 13.90 -0.94
N MET A 120 -7.03 14.15 -1.81
CA MET A 120 -6.27 13.12 -2.49
C MET A 120 -5.48 12.24 -1.51
N ALA A 121 -4.76 12.86 -0.56
CA ALA A 121 -4.02 12.14 0.47
C ALA A 121 -4.94 11.23 1.31
N GLN A 122 -6.11 11.75 1.71
CA GLN A 122 -7.08 10.96 2.48
C GLN A 122 -7.68 9.80 1.66
N ALA A 123 -7.92 10.00 0.36
CA ALA A 123 -8.42 8.94 -0.52
C ALA A 123 -7.38 7.82 -0.66
N ALA A 124 -6.12 8.15 -0.90
CA ALA A 124 -5.03 7.16 -1.01
C ALA A 124 -4.87 6.34 0.30
N ILE A 125 -4.82 7.02 1.47
CA ILE A 125 -4.78 6.34 2.77
C ILE A 125 -5.97 5.39 2.93
N SER A 126 -7.19 5.85 2.61
CA SER A 126 -8.39 5.03 2.72
C SER A 126 -8.34 3.78 1.83
N MET A 127 -7.75 3.88 0.63
CA MET A 127 -7.56 2.71 -0.25
C MET A 127 -6.62 1.68 0.38
N VAL A 128 -5.49 2.11 0.96
CA VAL A 128 -4.53 1.22 1.63
C VAL A 128 -5.18 0.49 2.80
N HIS A 129 -5.85 1.21 3.71
CA HIS A 129 -6.56 0.63 4.86
C HIS A 129 -7.57 -0.43 4.41
N ARG A 130 -8.41 -0.08 3.41
CA ARG A 130 -9.45 -1.00 2.93
C ARG A 130 -8.88 -2.21 2.20
N ALA A 131 -7.76 -2.08 1.49
CA ALA A 131 -7.09 -3.20 0.84
C ALA A 131 -6.52 -4.18 1.88
N ILE A 132 -5.90 -3.66 2.94
CA ILE A 132 -5.37 -4.47 4.04
C ILE A 132 -6.50 -5.11 4.83
N ASP A 133 -7.56 -4.37 5.16
CA ASP A 133 -8.76 -4.90 5.81
C ASP A 133 -9.42 -6.01 4.98
N ALA A 134 -9.52 -5.82 3.67
CA ALA A 134 -10.05 -6.84 2.75
C ALA A 134 -9.22 -8.12 2.80
N TYR A 135 -7.89 -8.01 2.88
CA TYR A 135 -7.01 -9.17 3.06
C TYR A 135 -7.24 -9.87 4.41
N VAL A 136 -7.24 -9.12 5.50
CA VAL A 136 -7.40 -9.65 6.87
C VAL A 136 -8.72 -10.38 7.04
N HIS A 137 -9.82 -9.80 6.54
CA HIS A 137 -11.17 -10.33 6.67
C HIS A 137 -11.58 -11.24 5.51
N LYS A 138 -10.74 -11.37 4.47
CA LYS A 138 -11.04 -12.09 3.22
C LYS A 138 -12.31 -11.56 2.54
N ASP A 139 -12.49 -10.26 2.61
CA ASP A 139 -13.68 -9.54 2.13
C ASP A 139 -13.49 -9.13 0.67
N ILE A 140 -14.12 -9.91 -0.23
CA ILE A 140 -14.07 -9.70 -1.67
C ILE A 140 -14.81 -8.42 -2.08
N GLU A 141 -15.94 -8.14 -1.42
CA GLU A 141 -16.74 -6.96 -1.76
C GLU A 141 -15.96 -5.68 -1.41
N LEU A 142 -15.26 -5.69 -0.27
CA LEU A 142 -14.40 -4.59 0.13
C LEU A 142 -13.21 -4.43 -0.85
N ALA A 143 -12.58 -5.53 -1.28
CA ALA A 143 -11.52 -5.51 -2.28
C ALA A 143 -11.98 -4.88 -3.60
N GLN A 144 -13.13 -5.30 -4.13
CA GLN A 144 -13.71 -4.71 -5.35
C GLN A 144 -14.04 -3.23 -5.20
N GLN A 145 -14.44 -2.79 -4.00
CA GLN A 145 -14.66 -1.36 -3.75
C GLN A 145 -13.34 -0.56 -3.73
N VAL A 146 -12.20 -1.17 -3.35
CA VAL A 146 -10.89 -0.53 -3.47
C VAL A 146 -10.55 -0.29 -4.93
N GLU A 147 -10.72 -1.31 -5.79
CA GLU A 147 -10.51 -1.18 -7.24
C GLU A 147 -11.31 -0.02 -7.85
N LEU A 148 -12.60 0.11 -7.46
CA LEU A 148 -13.45 1.23 -7.92
C LEU A 148 -13.06 2.60 -7.34
N SER A 149 -12.30 2.64 -6.25
CA SER A 149 -11.85 3.89 -5.62
C SER A 149 -10.67 4.53 -6.33
N ASP A 150 -10.00 3.81 -7.22
CA ASP A 150 -8.89 4.29 -8.03
C ASP A 150 -9.28 5.48 -8.90
N ASP A 151 -10.42 5.40 -9.57
CA ASP A 151 -10.98 6.50 -10.36
C ASP A 151 -11.12 7.81 -9.55
N ILE A 152 -11.33 7.72 -8.23
CA ILE A 152 -11.45 8.90 -7.34
C ILE A 152 -10.07 9.54 -7.13
N VAL A 153 -9.03 8.73 -6.90
CA VAL A 153 -7.65 9.22 -6.72
C VAL A 153 -7.15 9.84 -8.02
N ASP A 154 -7.42 9.22 -9.15
CA ASP A 154 -7.08 9.72 -10.48
C ASP A 154 -7.76 11.06 -10.79
N ALA A 155 -9.04 11.21 -10.46
CA ALA A 155 -9.75 12.47 -10.61
C ALA A 155 -9.14 13.56 -9.73
N LEU A 156 -8.86 13.26 -8.45
CA LEU A 156 -8.22 14.19 -7.52
C LEU A 156 -6.81 14.57 -7.95
N PHE A 157 -6.02 13.63 -8.51
CA PHE A 157 -4.72 13.95 -9.11
C PHE A 157 -4.83 14.98 -10.24
N ASN A 158 -5.86 14.85 -11.10
CA ASN A 158 -6.11 15.82 -12.15
C ASN A 158 -6.53 17.18 -11.59
N ASP A 159 -7.35 17.22 -10.54
CA ASP A 159 -7.75 18.46 -9.87
C ASP A 159 -6.55 19.16 -9.21
N VAL A 160 -5.69 18.42 -8.51
CA VAL A 160 -4.42 18.95 -7.96
C VAL A 160 -3.55 19.55 -9.06
N LYS A 161 -3.41 18.90 -10.22
CA LYS A 161 -2.67 19.49 -11.37
C LYS A 161 -3.26 20.81 -11.81
N VAL A 162 -4.59 20.93 -11.89
CA VAL A 162 -5.26 22.18 -12.25
C VAL A 162 -4.98 23.27 -11.21
N ASP A 163 -5.05 22.95 -9.92
CA ASP A 163 -4.74 23.88 -8.83
C ASP A 163 -3.29 24.39 -8.93
N LEU A 164 -2.33 23.48 -9.15
CA LEU A 164 -0.92 23.83 -9.27
C LEU A 164 -0.65 24.72 -10.49
N ILE A 165 -1.25 24.44 -11.63
CA ILE A 165 -1.14 25.28 -12.84
C ILE A 165 -1.74 26.68 -12.59
N ALA A 166 -2.85 26.77 -11.90
CA ALA A 166 -3.47 28.04 -11.52
C ALA A 166 -2.57 28.84 -10.55
N GLY A 167 -1.99 28.14 -9.54
CA GLY A 167 -1.03 28.70 -8.61
C GLY A 167 0.21 29.27 -9.30
N LEU A 168 0.81 28.53 -10.25
CA LEU A 168 1.96 28.99 -11.02
C LEU A 168 1.69 30.25 -11.85
N ARG A 169 0.49 30.39 -12.43
CA ARG A 169 0.11 31.58 -13.17
C ARG A 169 0.06 32.82 -12.28
N GLY A 170 -0.38 32.66 -11.03
CA GLY A 170 -0.44 33.73 -10.05
C GLY A 170 0.91 34.05 -9.37
N HIS A 171 1.73 33.02 -9.18
CA HIS A 171 2.98 33.07 -8.41
C HIS A 171 4.10 32.29 -9.10
N PRO A 172 4.73 32.83 -10.16
CA PRO A 172 5.83 32.13 -10.87
C PRO A 172 7.04 31.83 -9.99
N ASP A 173 7.20 32.55 -8.88
CA ASP A 173 8.25 32.34 -7.85
C ASP A 173 8.07 31.07 -7.02
N ARG A 174 6.91 30.39 -7.14
CA ARG A 174 6.61 29.14 -6.45
C ARG A 174 6.79 27.89 -7.34
N THR A 175 7.63 27.99 -8.39
CA THR A 175 7.78 26.89 -9.36
C THR A 175 8.33 25.63 -8.72
N GLU A 176 9.37 25.71 -7.88
CA GLU A 176 9.97 24.55 -7.19
C GLU A 176 8.93 23.85 -6.29
N GLU A 177 8.22 24.63 -5.49
CA GLU A 177 7.15 24.11 -4.64
C GLU A 177 6.04 23.39 -5.45
N CYS A 178 5.62 23.95 -6.58
CA CYS A 178 4.59 23.33 -7.41
C CYS A 178 5.06 22.02 -8.04
N LEU A 179 6.35 21.92 -8.40
CA LEU A 179 6.94 20.66 -8.89
C LEU A 179 7.01 19.62 -7.78
N ASP A 180 7.43 20.00 -6.60
CA ASP A 180 7.49 19.10 -5.44
C ASP A 180 6.10 18.59 -5.05
N LEU A 181 5.09 19.47 -5.01
CA LEU A 181 3.71 19.08 -4.76
C LEU A 181 3.14 18.17 -5.86
N LEU A 182 3.52 18.39 -7.13
CA LEU A 182 3.14 17.49 -8.21
C LEU A 182 3.77 16.11 -8.05
N MET A 183 5.03 16.03 -7.63
CA MET A 183 5.70 14.76 -7.35
C MET A 183 5.06 14.04 -6.18
N ILE A 184 4.74 14.74 -5.08
CA ILE A 184 4.03 14.15 -3.95
C ILE A 184 2.64 13.64 -4.38
N ALA A 185 1.90 14.40 -5.18
CA ALA A 185 0.62 13.94 -5.72
C ALA A 185 0.78 12.68 -6.59
N LYS A 186 1.87 12.58 -7.38
CA LYS A 186 2.15 11.37 -8.16
C LYS A 186 2.49 10.17 -7.27
N TYR A 187 3.19 10.38 -6.15
CA TYR A 187 3.41 9.30 -5.17
C TYR A 187 2.12 8.86 -4.49
N LEU A 188 1.21 9.79 -4.18
CA LEU A 188 -0.12 9.43 -3.64
C LEU A 188 -0.96 8.60 -4.63
N GLU A 189 -0.92 8.93 -5.92
CA GLU A 189 -1.60 8.13 -6.95
C GLU A 189 -0.98 6.73 -7.03
N ARG A 190 0.36 6.59 -7.03
CA ARG A 190 1.03 5.28 -7.03
C ARG A 190 0.73 4.45 -5.79
N ILE A 191 0.53 5.07 -4.63
CA ILE A 191 0.05 4.39 -3.42
C ILE A 191 -1.33 3.80 -3.67
N GLY A 192 -2.23 4.52 -4.35
CA GLY A 192 -3.52 4.00 -4.80
C GLY A 192 -3.39 2.80 -5.72
N ASP A 193 -2.54 2.89 -6.75
CA ASP A 193 -2.23 1.79 -7.68
C ASP A 193 -1.81 0.52 -6.93
N HIS A 194 -0.89 0.64 -5.95
CA HIS A 194 -0.43 -0.51 -5.17
C HIS A 194 -1.53 -1.05 -4.24
N ALA A 195 -2.41 -0.20 -3.71
CA ALA A 195 -3.57 -0.66 -2.94
C ALA A 195 -4.55 -1.46 -3.82
N VAL A 196 -4.76 -1.06 -5.08
CA VAL A 196 -5.52 -1.84 -6.08
C VAL A 196 -4.88 -3.21 -6.30
N ASN A 197 -3.56 -3.27 -6.52
CA ASN A 197 -2.85 -4.53 -6.70
C ASN A 197 -3.07 -5.47 -5.50
N ILE A 198 -2.99 -4.96 -4.27
CA ILE A 198 -3.27 -5.75 -3.06
C ILE A 198 -4.71 -6.28 -3.08
N ALA A 199 -5.69 -5.44 -3.43
CA ALA A 199 -7.09 -5.82 -3.52
C ALA A 199 -7.33 -6.91 -4.58
N GLU A 200 -6.72 -6.80 -5.76
CA GLU A 200 -6.77 -7.83 -6.81
C GLU A 200 -6.24 -9.18 -6.32
N TRP A 201 -5.16 -9.20 -5.51
CA TRP A 201 -4.65 -10.43 -4.91
C TRP A 201 -5.61 -11.04 -3.89
N VAL A 202 -6.38 -10.21 -3.16
CA VAL A 202 -7.45 -10.70 -2.26
C VAL A 202 -8.55 -11.39 -3.07
N VAL A 203 -9.01 -10.76 -4.16
CA VAL A 203 -10.00 -11.35 -5.07
C VAL A 203 -9.46 -12.67 -5.67
N TYR A 204 -8.21 -12.68 -6.15
CA TYR A 204 -7.56 -13.88 -6.67
C TYR A 204 -7.55 -15.04 -5.68
N LEU A 205 -7.21 -14.77 -4.41
CA LEU A 205 -7.20 -15.78 -3.35
C LEU A 205 -8.59 -16.36 -3.07
N SER A 206 -9.65 -15.59 -3.25
CA SER A 206 -11.02 -16.00 -2.98
C SER A 206 -11.59 -16.93 -4.06
N LEU A 207 -11.19 -16.74 -5.33
CA LEU A 207 -11.65 -17.58 -6.45
C LEU A 207 -11.28 -19.06 -6.29
N ILE A 208 -10.38 -19.39 -5.36
CA ILE A 208 -9.97 -20.75 -5.03
C ILE A 208 -11.10 -21.54 -4.38
N HIS A 209 -11.99 -20.90 -3.63
CA HIS A 209 -13.10 -21.57 -2.97
C HIS A 209 -14.23 -22.00 -3.92
N ILE A 210 -14.29 -21.42 -5.12
CA ILE A 210 -15.35 -21.67 -6.11
C ILE A 210 -14.99 -22.84 -7.03
N SER A 211 -13.71 -23.19 -7.19
CA SER A 211 -13.24 -24.17 -8.18
C SER A 211 -12.80 -25.53 -7.64
N GLU A 212 -12.95 -25.84 -6.35
CA GLU A 212 -12.79 -27.21 -5.86
C GLU A 212 -14.09 -27.98 -6.11
N PRO A 213 -14.14 -28.97 -7.06
CA PRO A 213 -15.26 -29.87 -7.15
C PRO A 213 -15.35 -30.63 -5.82
N THR A 214 -16.49 -30.53 -5.13
CA THR A 214 -16.83 -31.36 -3.99
C THR A 214 -16.54 -32.82 -4.37
N ARG A 215 -15.51 -33.39 -3.73
CA ARG A 215 -15.15 -34.80 -3.90
C ARG A 215 -16.35 -35.59 -3.44
N PRO A 216 -17.02 -36.41 -4.32
CA PRO A 216 -18.16 -37.21 -3.88
C PRO A 216 -17.65 -38.14 -2.77
N GLU A 217 -18.36 -38.13 -1.63
CA GLU A 217 -18.13 -39.11 -0.57
C GLU A 217 -18.30 -40.51 -1.21
N ARG A 218 -17.24 -41.28 -1.12
CA ARG A 218 -17.34 -42.73 -1.47
C ARG A 218 -18.21 -43.39 -0.42
N ILE A 219 -19.38 -43.83 -0.86
CA ILE A 219 -20.24 -44.77 -0.14
C ILE A 219 -19.53 -46.13 -0.07
#